data_e8dc0d32d304033fdae745d3d3d6ca31
#
_entry.id   e8dc0d32d304033fdae745d3d3d6ca31
#
_cell.length_a   1.000
_cell.length_b   1.000
_cell.length_c   1.000
_cell.angle_alpha   90.00
_cell.angle_beta   90.00
_cell.angle_gamma   90.00
#
_symmetry.space_group_name_H-M   'P 1'
#
loop_
_entity.id
_entity.type
_entity.pdbx_description
1 polymer ?
#
loop_
_entity_poly.entity_id
_entity_poly.type
_entity_poly.pdbx_seq_one_letter_code
_entity_poly.pdbx_strand_id
1 'polypeptide(L)'
;MKPLFNRILTLTDVEPIARVPVWHALSELFTGRELQEYDYQWMAEVLKKSGLNREEIFRIVDEEVAPALQPNLLYNPTPVMDGWSEEDIKRLVTAYLNRKPTIIERIIPARVLLKQRRKHISKELNRLSAELDKGVIS
;
A
#
# COMPACT_ATOMS: atom_id res chain seq x y z
N MET A 1 -10.31 14.54 26.51
CA MET A 1 -10.59 13.40 25.67
C MET A 1 -11.23 13.82 24.37
N LYS A 2 -10.79 13.27 23.32
CA LYS A 2 -11.26 13.69 22.03
C LYS A 2 -12.54 12.96 21.66
N PRO A 3 -13.54 13.68 21.13
CA PRO A 3 -14.74 13.02 20.61
C PRO A 3 -14.40 12.03 19.52
N LEU A 4 -13.20 12.13 18.98
CA LEU A 4 -12.76 11.22 17.93
C LEU A 4 -12.73 9.78 18.37
N PHE A 5 -12.71 9.52 19.65
CA PHE A 5 -12.70 8.17 20.14
C PHE A 5 -13.98 7.42 19.82
N ASN A 6 -15.02 8.15 19.51
CA ASN A 6 -16.28 7.54 19.18
C ASN A 6 -16.39 7.13 17.74
N ARG A 7 -15.45 7.57 16.91
CA ARG A 7 -15.43 7.17 15.51
C ARG A 7 -14.59 5.92 15.34
N ILE A 8 -14.84 5.23 14.27
CA ILE A 8 -14.06 4.07 13.92
C ILE A 8 -12.64 4.50 13.60
N LEU A 9 -11.67 3.83 14.19
CA LEU A 9 -10.28 4.12 13.90
C LEU A 9 -9.97 3.80 12.46
N THR A 10 -9.35 4.74 11.77
CA THR A 10 -8.86 4.54 10.42
C THR A 10 -7.37 4.25 10.49
N LEU A 11 -6.78 3.92 9.36
CA LEU A 11 -5.35 3.68 9.33
C LEU A 11 -4.54 4.90 9.71
N THR A 12 -5.07 6.08 9.44
CA THR A 12 -4.37 7.30 9.83
C THR A 12 -4.29 7.46 11.34
N ASP A 13 -5.16 6.76 12.07
CA ASP A 13 -5.18 6.83 13.52
C ASP A 13 -4.35 5.73 14.17
N VAL A 14 -3.88 4.74 13.40
CA VAL A 14 -3.08 3.65 13.91
C VAL A 14 -1.63 4.10 14.05
N GLU A 15 -0.97 3.61 15.09
CA GLU A 15 0.42 3.91 15.28
C GLU A 15 1.23 3.53 14.05
N PRO A 16 2.15 4.40 13.59
CA PRO A 16 2.95 4.09 12.40
C PRO A 16 3.67 2.76 12.49
N ILE A 17 4.15 2.39 13.67
CA ILE A 17 4.87 1.14 13.85
C ILE A 17 3.99 -0.06 13.56
N ALA A 18 2.69 0.04 13.85
CA ALA A 18 1.76 -1.04 13.57
C ALA A 18 1.44 -1.15 12.08
N ARG A 19 1.67 -0.08 11.34
CA ARG A 19 1.38 -0.04 9.90
C ARG A 19 2.54 -0.53 9.06
N VAL A 20 3.74 -0.50 9.59
CA VAL A 20 4.94 -0.83 8.82
C VAL A 20 4.87 -2.24 8.20
N PRO A 21 4.45 -3.28 8.90
CA PRO A 21 4.35 -4.60 8.26
C PRO A 21 3.39 -4.61 7.07
N VAL A 22 2.30 -3.85 7.15
CA VAL A 22 1.33 -3.76 6.06
C VAL A 22 1.97 -3.04 4.87
N TRP A 23 2.61 -1.90 5.12
CA TRP A 23 3.31 -1.18 4.06
C TRP A 23 4.37 -2.06 3.41
N HIS A 24 5.12 -2.80 4.23
CA HIS A 24 6.19 -3.65 3.74
C HIS A 24 5.65 -4.75 2.83
N ALA A 25 4.57 -5.41 3.27
CA ALA A 25 3.96 -6.45 2.44
C ALA A 25 3.49 -5.88 1.11
N LEU A 26 2.81 -4.73 1.14
CA LEU A 26 2.27 -4.12 -0.07
C LEU A 26 3.36 -3.53 -0.97
N SER A 27 4.53 -3.26 -0.41
CA SER A 27 5.63 -2.71 -1.21
C SER A 27 6.09 -3.66 -2.30
N GLU A 28 5.86 -4.97 -2.14
CA GLU A 28 6.23 -5.95 -3.16
C GLU A 28 5.55 -5.67 -4.49
N LEU A 29 4.38 -5.05 -4.47
CA LEU A 29 3.67 -4.69 -5.70
C LEU A 29 4.46 -3.69 -6.56
N PHE A 30 5.43 -3.02 -5.98
CA PHE A 30 6.15 -1.93 -6.64
C PHE A 30 7.62 -2.22 -6.91
N THR A 31 8.05 -3.48 -6.78
CA THR A 31 9.45 -3.84 -6.99
C THR A 31 9.83 -3.96 -8.46
N GLY A 32 8.89 -4.12 -9.36
CA GLY A 32 9.19 -4.26 -10.77
C GLY A 32 9.55 -5.67 -11.18
N ARG A 33 9.70 -6.60 -10.24
CA ARG A 33 9.95 -8.00 -10.58
C ARG A 33 8.63 -8.75 -10.72
N GLU A 34 8.69 -9.89 -11.39
CA GLU A 34 7.50 -10.72 -11.52
C GLU A 34 7.27 -11.45 -10.19
N LEU A 35 6.11 -11.19 -9.58
CA LEU A 35 5.77 -11.81 -8.30
C LEU A 35 5.29 -13.24 -8.53
N GLN A 36 5.73 -14.12 -7.66
CA GLN A 36 5.38 -15.52 -7.70
C GLN A 36 4.24 -15.82 -6.72
N GLU A 37 3.70 -17.03 -6.82
CA GLU A 37 2.59 -17.39 -5.94
C GLU A 37 2.96 -17.27 -4.47
N TYR A 38 4.17 -17.67 -4.10
CA TYR A 38 4.59 -17.57 -2.71
C TYR A 38 4.70 -16.14 -2.22
N ASP A 39 4.98 -15.19 -3.13
CA ASP A 39 4.98 -13.77 -2.77
C ASP A 39 3.59 -13.31 -2.37
N TYR A 40 2.59 -13.68 -3.16
CA TYR A 40 1.21 -13.31 -2.86
C TYR A 40 0.71 -13.98 -1.60
N GLN A 41 1.12 -15.23 -1.37
CA GLN A 41 0.75 -15.95 -0.16
C GLN A 41 1.33 -15.27 1.08
N TRP A 42 2.59 -14.88 1.00
CA TRP A 42 3.21 -14.15 2.11
C TRP A 42 2.54 -12.82 2.37
N MET A 43 2.27 -12.06 1.32
CA MET A 43 1.59 -10.78 1.45
C MET A 43 0.22 -10.97 2.11
N ALA A 44 -0.55 -11.93 1.61
CA ALA A 44 -1.88 -12.17 2.16
C ALA A 44 -1.82 -12.58 3.63
N GLU A 45 -0.83 -13.39 4.00
CA GLU A 45 -0.67 -13.81 5.38
C GLU A 45 -0.42 -12.60 6.29
N VAL A 46 0.49 -11.73 5.90
CA VAL A 46 0.78 -10.53 6.68
C VAL A 46 -0.45 -9.65 6.79
N LEU A 47 -1.15 -9.46 5.68
CA LEU A 47 -2.32 -8.58 5.66
C LEU A 47 -3.47 -9.15 6.49
N LYS A 48 -3.66 -10.46 6.47
CA LYS A 48 -4.71 -11.08 7.29
C LYS A 48 -4.39 -10.93 8.77
N LYS A 49 -3.13 -11.03 9.14
CA LYS A 49 -2.73 -10.86 10.53
C LYS A 49 -2.92 -9.44 11.03
N SER A 50 -2.96 -8.47 10.12
CA SER A 50 -3.16 -7.08 10.51
C SER A 50 -4.58 -6.82 11.00
N GLY A 51 -5.52 -7.69 10.66
CA GLY A 51 -6.92 -7.50 11.02
C GLY A 51 -7.67 -6.52 10.14
N LEU A 52 -7.03 -6.02 9.09
CA LEU A 52 -7.65 -5.06 8.19
C LEU A 52 -8.52 -5.78 7.16
N ASN A 53 -9.62 -5.14 6.77
CA ASN A 53 -10.44 -5.69 5.71
C ASN A 53 -9.90 -5.27 4.35
N ARG A 54 -10.47 -5.83 3.28
CA ARG A 54 -9.99 -5.57 1.93
C ARG A 54 -10.04 -4.08 1.56
N GLU A 55 -11.12 -3.42 1.92
CA GLU A 55 -11.26 -2.01 1.58
C GLU A 55 -10.17 -1.16 2.23
N GLU A 56 -9.87 -1.46 3.49
CA GLU A 56 -8.81 -0.75 4.20
C GLU A 56 -7.45 -1.03 3.58
N ILE A 57 -7.20 -2.29 3.21
CA ILE A 57 -5.94 -2.66 2.57
C ILE A 57 -5.78 -1.92 1.25
N PHE A 58 -6.81 -1.89 0.43
CA PHE A 58 -6.72 -1.23 -0.86
C PHE A 58 -6.59 0.28 -0.71
N ARG A 59 -7.20 0.84 0.32
CA ARG A 59 -7.03 2.27 0.61
C ARG A 59 -5.57 2.58 0.98
N ILE A 60 -4.93 1.70 1.75
CA ILE A 60 -3.51 1.89 2.07
C ILE A 60 -2.68 1.86 0.79
N VAL A 61 -2.98 0.94 -0.12
CA VAL A 61 -2.27 0.90 -1.40
C VAL A 61 -2.43 2.24 -2.12
N ASP A 62 -3.68 2.71 -2.23
CA ASP A 62 -3.98 3.89 -3.02
C ASP A 62 -3.43 5.18 -2.43
N GLU A 63 -3.49 5.32 -1.12
CA GLU A 63 -3.21 6.59 -0.46
C GLU A 63 -1.86 6.68 0.21
N GLU A 64 -1.25 5.55 0.50
CA GLU A 64 0.00 5.55 1.26
C GLU A 64 1.15 4.90 0.52
N VAL A 65 0.98 3.67 0.04
CA VAL A 65 2.08 2.92 -0.55
C VAL A 65 2.32 3.27 -2.01
N ALA A 66 1.28 3.29 -2.82
CA ALA A 66 1.43 3.57 -4.24
C ALA A 66 2.08 4.93 -4.49
N PRO A 67 1.58 6.02 -3.90
CA PRO A 67 2.20 7.31 -4.18
C PRO A 67 3.63 7.41 -3.67
N ALA A 68 3.97 6.68 -2.62
CA ALA A 68 5.33 6.72 -2.10
C ALA A 68 6.30 5.91 -2.96
N LEU A 69 5.86 4.79 -3.52
CA LEU A 69 6.74 3.83 -4.19
C LEU A 69 6.57 3.76 -5.71
N GLN A 70 5.47 4.23 -6.23
CA GLN A 70 5.22 4.14 -7.67
C GLN A 70 6.32 4.75 -8.53
N PRO A 71 6.99 5.83 -8.11
CA PRO A 71 8.10 6.35 -8.89
C PRO A 71 9.19 5.34 -9.17
N ASN A 72 9.34 4.32 -8.31
CA ASN A 72 10.31 3.26 -8.56
C ASN A 72 9.98 2.50 -9.85
N LEU A 73 8.71 2.28 -10.13
CA LEU A 73 8.29 1.58 -11.34
C LEU A 73 8.31 2.47 -12.58
N LEU A 74 7.96 3.73 -12.41
CA LEU A 74 7.70 4.60 -13.55
C LEU A 74 8.90 5.41 -13.99
N TYR A 75 9.73 5.85 -13.05
CA TYR A 75 10.73 6.86 -13.36
C TYR A 75 12.14 6.50 -12.96
N ASN A 76 12.33 5.45 -12.19
CA ASN A 76 13.66 5.09 -11.74
C ASN A 76 14.34 4.22 -12.81
N PRO A 77 15.47 4.66 -13.39
CA PRO A 77 16.17 3.86 -14.39
C PRO A 77 16.78 2.59 -13.82
N THR A 78 17.02 2.56 -12.50
CA THR A 78 17.50 1.35 -11.84
C THR A 78 16.58 1.03 -10.68
N PRO A 79 15.39 0.48 -10.98
CA PRO A 79 14.39 0.25 -9.93
C PRO A 79 14.83 -0.81 -8.94
N VAL A 80 14.30 -0.67 -7.72
CA VAL A 80 14.49 -1.69 -6.71
C VAL A 80 13.71 -2.93 -7.12
N MET A 81 14.40 -4.06 -7.24
CA MET A 81 13.75 -5.31 -7.66
C MET A 81 13.77 -6.37 -6.57
N ASP A 82 14.69 -6.26 -5.63
CA ASP A 82 14.78 -7.21 -4.53
C ASP A 82 13.89 -6.88 -3.34
N GLY A 83 13.17 -5.77 -3.43
CA GLY A 83 12.31 -5.33 -2.34
C GLY A 83 13.02 -4.35 -1.42
N TRP A 84 12.27 -3.85 -0.47
CA TRP A 84 12.77 -2.90 0.52
C TRP A 84 12.72 -3.54 1.90
N SER A 85 13.61 -3.09 2.80
CA SER A 85 13.50 -3.45 4.21
C SER A 85 12.31 -2.72 4.83
N GLU A 86 11.85 -3.22 5.97
CA GLU A 86 10.79 -2.54 6.71
C GLU A 86 11.20 -1.12 7.09
N GLU A 87 12.47 -0.94 7.44
CA GLU A 87 12.97 0.36 7.83
C GLU A 87 12.94 1.35 6.68
N ASP A 88 13.35 0.91 5.49
CA ASP A 88 13.30 1.76 4.31
C ASP A 88 11.86 2.11 3.94
N ILE A 89 10.96 1.15 4.04
CA ILE A 89 9.55 1.38 3.74
C ILE A 89 8.96 2.38 4.72
N LYS A 90 9.26 2.21 6.00
CA LYS A 90 8.80 3.15 7.02
C LYS A 90 9.25 4.57 6.68
N ARG A 91 10.52 4.73 6.32
CA ARG A 91 11.07 6.03 5.97
C ARG A 91 10.39 6.63 4.76
N LEU A 92 10.24 5.83 3.70
CA LEU A 92 9.70 6.33 2.43
C LEU A 92 8.22 6.70 2.55
N VAL A 93 7.43 5.85 3.16
CA VAL A 93 5.99 6.11 3.26
C VAL A 93 5.73 7.24 4.25
N THR A 94 6.45 7.26 5.36
CA THR A 94 6.29 8.34 6.34
C THR A 94 6.66 9.68 5.72
N ALA A 95 7.73 9.73 4.95
CA ALA A 95 8.14 10.96 4.27
C ALA A 95 7.06 11.43 3.30
N TYR A 96 6.47 10.50 2.57
CA TYR A 96 5.39 10.87 1.65
C TYR A 96 4.19 11.45 2.41
N LEU A 97 3.78 10.78 3.48
CA LEU A 97 2.60 11.20 4.24
C LEU A 97 2.78 12.56 4.90
N ASN A 98 4.01 12.93 5.21
CA ASN A 98 4.29 14.19 5.88
C ASN A 98 4.56 15.35 4.93
N ARG A 99 4.66 15.09 3.64
CA ARG A 99 4.91 16.15 2.67
C ARG A 99 3.63 16.91 2.33
N LYS A 100 3.80 18.10 1.77
CA LYS A 100 2.65 18.87 1.31
C LYS A 100 2.20 18.36 -0.05
N PRO A 101 0.88 18.36 -0.32
CA PRO A 101 0.38 17.95 -1.62
C PRO A 101 0.96 18.83 -2.74
N THR A 102 1.23 18.22 -3.87
CA THR A 102 1.69 18.96 -5.05
C THR A 102 0.52 19.71 -5.67
N ILE A 103 0.85 20.63 -6.58
CA ILE A 103 -0.19 21.36 -7.32
C ILE A 103 -1.06 20.39 -8.11
N ILE A 104 -0.44 19.38 -8.71
CA ILE A 104 -1.18 18.39 -9.48
C ILE A 104 -2.19 17.68 -8.61
N GLU A 105 -1.80 17.29 -7.40
CA GLU A 105 -2.70 16.61 -6.48
C GLU A 105 -3.87 17.47 -6.05
N ARG A 106 -3.69 18.79 -6.05
CA ARG A 106 -4.75 19.71 -5.68
C ARG A 106 -5.74 19.95 -6.81
N ILE A 107 -5.28 19.82 -8.05
CA ILE A 107 -6.09 20.11 -9.22
C ILE A 107 -6.80 18.88 -9.75
N ILE A 108 -6.11 17.75 -9.79
CA ILE A 108 -6.66 16.53 -10.36
C ILE A 108 -7.56 15.83 -9.34
N PRO A 109 -8.78 15.44 -9.74
CA PRO A 109 -9.66 14.72 -8.83
C PRO A 109 -9.03 13.42 -8.31
N ALA A 110 -9.33 13.11 -7.05
CA ALA A 110 -8.76 11.93 -6.42
C ALA A 110 -9.02 10.65 -7.21
N ARG A 111 -10.21 10.52 -7.80
CA ARG A 111 -10.54 9.32 -8.59
C ARG A 111 -9.65 9.14 -9.80
N VAL A 112 -9.19 10.23 -10.39
CA VAL A 112 -8.29 10.17 -11.55
C VAL A 112 -6.91 9.72 -11.10
N LEU A 113 -6.43 10.27 -10.00
CA LEU A 113 -5.15 9.87 -9.43
C LEU A 113 -5.17 8.39 -9.05
N LEU A 114 -6.27 7.95 -8.46
CA LEU A 114 -6.43 6.56 -8.07
C LEU A 114 -6.35 5.64 -9.27
N LYS A 115 -7.04 5.98 -10.34
CA LYS A 115 -7.02 5.18 -11.56
C LYS A 115 -5.62 5.08 -12.13
N GLN A 116 -4.89 6.20 -12.14
CA GLN A 116 -3.51 6.22 -12.60
C GLN A 116 -2.62 5.33 -11.74
N ARG A 117 -2.77 5.42 -10.44
CA ARG A 117 -1.94 4.64 -9.52
C ARG A 117 -2.16 3.15 -9.67
N ARG A 118 -3.40 2.73 -9.88
CA ARG A 118 -3.72 1.31 -10.02
C ARG A 118 -3.40 0.74 -11.40
N LYS A 119 -3.29 1.58 -12.40
CA LYS A 119 -3.08 1.15 -13.77
C LYS A 119 -1.89 0.22 -13.92
N HIS A 120 -0.79 0.54 -13.27
CA HIS A 120 0.47 -0.19 -13.45
C HIS A 120 0.59 -1.42 -12.57
N ILE A 121 -0.34 -1.61 -11.62
CA ILE A 121 -0.30 -2.75 -10.73
C ILE A 121 -1.62 -3.51 -10.70
N SER A 122 -2.48 -3.28 -11.69
CA SER A 122 -3.81 -3.88 -11.69
C SER A 122 -3.75 -5.41 -11.69
N LYS A 123 -2.83 -5.99 -12.44
CA LYS A 123 -2.67 -7.43 -12.48
C LYS A 123 -2.29 -7.98 -11.12
N GLU A 124 -1.32 -7.34 -10.49
CA GLU A 124 -0.84 -7.74 -9.18
C GLU A 124 -1.91 -7.56 -8.11
N LEU A 125 -2.65 -6.45 -8.18
CA LEU A 125 -3.74 -6.22 -7.24
C LEU A 125 -4.83 -7.28 -7.37
N ASN A 126 -5.16 -7.68 -8.59
CA ASN A 126 -6.16 -8.70 -8.81
C ASN A 126 -5.69 -10.04 -8.25
N ARG A 127 -4.41 -10.37 -8.43
CA ARG A 127 -3.82 -11.59 -7.89
C ARG A 127 -3.85 -11.58 -6.36
N LEU A 128 -3.47 -10.45 -5.77
CA LEU A 128 -3.49 -10.32 -4.32
C LEU A 128 -4.91 -10.43 -3.78
N SER A 129 -5.87 -9.80 -4.45
CA SER A 129 -7.26 -9.88 -4.05
C SER A 129 -7.76 -11.33 -4.03
N ALA A 130 -7.39 -12.08 -5.06
CA ALA A 130 -7.76 -13.50 -5.11
C ALA A 130 -7.14 -14.29 -3.96
N GLU A 131 -5.90 -13.96 -3.63
CA GLU A 131 -5.23 -14.64 -2.53
C GLU A 131 -5.86 -14.31 -1.19
N LEU A 132 -6.28 -13.07 -1.01
CA LEU A 132 -6.99 -12.66 0.21
C LEU A 132 -8.32 -13.38 0.36
N ASP A 133 -9.01 -13.63 -0.75
CA ASP A 133 -10.29 -14.31 -0.71
C ASP A 133 -10.17 -15.76 -0.24
N LYS A 134 -9.05 -16.41 -0.47
CA LYS A 134 -8.88 -17.81 -0.08
C LYS A 134 -9.03 -18.04 1.40
N GLY A 135 -8.78 -17.01 2.23
CA GLY A 135 -8.91 -17.17 3.66
C GLY A 135 -10.30 -16.95 4.19
N VAL A 136 -11.19 -16.42 3.37
CA VAL A 136 -12.53 -16.06 3.83
C VAL A 136 -13.42 -17.25 4.00
N ILE A 137 -13.17 -18.29 3.24
CA ILE A 137 -14.05 -19.47 3.19
C ILE A 137 -13.79 -20.43 4.33
N SER A 138 -12.63 -20.39 4.88
CA SER A 138 -12.24 -21.34 5.94
C SER A 138 -13.02 -21.15 7.21
#